data_1f5a85e8468a28405bda2542b4912974
#
_entry.id   1f5a85e8468a28405bda2542b4912974
#
_cell.length_a   1.000
_cell.length_b   1.000
_cell.length_c   1.000
_cell.angle_alpha   90.00
_cell.angle_beta   90.00
_cell.angle_gamma   90.00
#
_symmetry.space_group_name_H-M   'P 1'
#
loop_
_entity.id
_entity.type
_entity.pdbx_description
1 polymer ?
#
loop_
_entity_poly.entity_id
_entity_poly.type
_entity_poly.pdbx_seq_one_letter_code
_entity_poly.pdbx_strand_id
1 'polypeptide(L)'
;MPRGGFIGTQGFFEYLFHEIKKRTFEELEIPLLVIAADYWKAEEVVFEKGDLLPALQASMAVPGVFAPVSVANKVLVDGGVVNLVPYDRLLERADFTIAVDVSKVRNPGKNEIPGALESVLGAFNIMQASALAEKMKIRKPDIYVQMEIHDVRMLDFNKTDEVFRQAVPAIALLRKQLQRLST
;
A
#
# COMPACT_ATOMS: atom_id res chain seq x y z
N MET A 1 8.08 -10.20 -24.81
CA MET A 1 8.28 -10.41 -23.37
C MET A 1 8.07 -9.08 -22.69
N PRO A 2 7.20 -8.97 -21.66
CA PRO A 2 7.07 -7.72 -20.90
C PRO A 2 8.41 -7.40 -20.25
N ARG A 3 8.94 -6.23 -20.54
CA ARG A 3 10.20 -5.75 -19.96
C ARG A 3 9.91 -5.28 -18.53
N GLY A 4 10.38 -6.00 -17.51
CA GLY A 4 10.54 -5.44 -16.16
C GLY A 4 9.70 -6.00 -15.02
N GLY A 5 8.92 -7.07 -15.16
CA GLY A 5 8.25 -7.72 -14.04
C GLY A 5 8.14 -9.24 -14.23
N PHE A 6 8.09 -10.00 -13.14
CA PHE A 6 8.02 -11.46 -13.18
C PHE A 6 6.59 -12.02 -13.29
N ILE A 7 5.57 -11.20 -12.98
CA ILE A 7 4.17 -11.62 -12.92
C ILE A 7 3.29 -10.64 -13.70
N GLY A 8 2.44 -11.19 -14.59
CA GLY A 8 1.40 -10.42 -15.27
C GLY A 8 0.22 -10.15 -14.31
N THR A 9 -0.16 -8.89 -14.16
CA THR A 9 -1.25 -8.46 -13.28
C THR A 9 -2.63 -8.59 -13.91
N GLN A 10 -2.71 -8.86 -15.23
CA GLN A 10 -3.94 -8.75 -16.02
C GLN A 10 -5.09 -9.62 -15.46
N GLY A 11 -4.85 -10.90 -15.20
CA GLY A 11 -5.88 -11.79 -14.68
C GLY A 11 -6.40 -11.41 -13.28
N PHE A 12 -5.50 -10.87 -12.43
CA PHE A 12 -5.90 -10.36 -11.12
C PHE A 12 -6.83 -9.14 -11.26
N PHE A 13 -6.50 -8.19 -12.13
CA PHE A 13 -7.34 -7.01 -12.34
C PHE A 13 -8.66 -7.34 -13.04
N GLU A 14 -8.68 -8.30 -13.98
CA GLU A 14 -9.92 -8.79 -14.58
C GLU A 14 -10.87 -9.35 -13.53
N TYR A 15 -10.36 -10.19 -12.62
CA TYR A 15 -11.13 -10.70 -11.48
C TYR A 15 -11.63 -9.57 -10.57
N LEU A 16 -10.74 -8.68 -10.12
CA LEU A 16 -11.07 -7.56 -9.23
C LEU A 16 -12.19 -6.69 -9.82
N PHE A 17 -12.09 -6.33 -11.10
CA PHE A 17 -13.10 -5.49 -11.76
C PHE A 17 -14.41 -6.23 -12.09
N HIS A 18 -14.37 -7.55 -12.17
CA HIS A 18 -15.58 -8.34 -12.22
C HIS A 18 -16.38 -8.25 -10.91
N GLU A 19 -15.68 -8.24 -9.77
CA GLU A 19 -16.31 -8.15 -8.45
C GLU A 19 -16.77 -6.72 -8.10
N ILE A 20 -15.91 -5.71 -8.31
CA ILE A 20 -16.18 -4.33 -7.89
C ILE A 20 -17.29 -3.68 -8.72
N LYS A 21 -17.43 -4.01 -10.01
CA LYS A 21 -18.44 -3.45 -10.96
C LYS A 21 -18.38 -1.93 -11.15
N LYS A 22 -17.41 -1.24 -10.56
CA LYS A 22 -17.14 0.19 -10.70
C LYS A 22 -15.92 0.38 -11.60
N ARG A 23 -15.95 1.38 -12.47
CA ARG A 23 -14.89 1.62 -13.47
C ARG A 23 -14.13 2.92 -13.25
N THR A 24 -14.79 3.91 -12.65
CA THR A 24 -14.23 5.23 -12.44
C THR A 24 -14.26 5.64 -10.96
N PHE A 25 -13.45 6.61 -10.58
CA PHE A 25 -13.45 7.17 -9.24
C PHE A 25 -14.79 7.82 -8.90
N GLU A 26 -15.45 8.43 -9.87
CA GLU A 26 -16.72 9.13 -9.74
C GLU A 26 -17.91 8.19 -9.43
N GLU A 27 -17.78 6.91 -9.77
CA GLU A 27 -18.79 5.90 -9.46
C GLU A 27 -18.69 5.38 -8.04
N LEU A 28 -17.63 5.71 -7.29
CA LEU A 28 -17.42 5.21 -5.94
C LEU A 28 -18.30 5.96 -4.93
N GLU A 29 -18.90 5.23 -4.00
CA GLU A 29 -19.70 5.80 -2.91
C GLU A 29 -18.85 6.53 -1.87
N ILE A 30 -17.61 6.06 -1.68
CA ILE A 30 -16.63 6.67 -0.78
C ILE A 30 -15.49 7.21 -1.65
N PRO A 31 -15.15 8.52 -1.51
CA PRO A 31 -14.02 9.08 -2.24
C PRO A 31 -12.73 8.30 -2.01
N LEU A 32 -12.00 8.04 -3.08
CA LEU A 32 -10.75 7.27 -3.05
C LEU A 32 -9.61 8.12 -3.61
N LEU A 33 -8.46 8.07 -2.93
CA LEU A 33 -7.18 8.52 -3.46
C LEU A 33 -6.29 7.31 -3.68
N VAL A 34 -5.70 7.19 -4.87
CA VAL A 34 -4.74 6.14 -5.19
C VAL A 34 -3.38 6.78 -5.46
N ILE A 35 -2.36 6.27 -4.80
CA ILE A 35 -1.01 6.83 -4.87
C ILE A 35 -0.12 5.94 -5.74
N ALA A 36 0.62 6.57 -6.65
CA ALA A 36 1.70 5.95 -7.42
C ALA A 36 2.94 6.86 -7.40
N ALA A 37 4.07 6.37 -7.90
CA ALA A 37 5.30 7.16 -8.04
C ALA A 37 5.67 7.31 -9.52
N ASP A 38 5.94 8.53 -9.97
CA ASP A 38 6.57 8.79 -11.27
C ASP A 38 8.04 8.40 -11.21
N TYR A 39 8.39 7.33 -11.93
CA TYR A 39 9.72 6.74 -11.89
C TYR A 39 10.84 7.70 -12.31
N TRP A 40 10.58 8.52 -13.34
CA TRP A 40 11.59 9.41 -13.88
C TRP A 40 11.71 10.74 -13.16
N LYS A 41 10.59 11.22 -12.58
CA LYS A 41 10.58 12.48 -11.83
C LYS A 41 10.85 12.29 -10.35
N ALA A 42 10.78 11.05 -9.83
CA ALA A 42 10.85 10.73 -8.40
C ALA A 42 9.81 11.52 -7.58
N GLU A 43 8.59 11.65 -8.12
CA GLU A 43 7.51 12.41 -7.53
C GLU A 43 6.29 11.52 -7.25
N GLU A 44 5.53 11.88 -6.24
CA GLU A 44 4.23 11.26 -5.97
C GLU A 44 3.21 11.67 -7.04
N VAL A 45 2.41 10.69 -7.47
CA VAL A 45 1.26 10.89 -8.35
C VAL A 45 0.00 10.45 -7.61
N VAL A 46 -0.94 11.38 -7.44
CA VAL A 46 -2.23 11.13 -6.81
C VAL A 46 -3.31 11.01 -7.88
N PHE A 47 -4.04 9.91 -7.87
CA PHE A 47 -5.23 9.71 -8.68
C PHE A 47 -6.47 9.86 -7.81
N GLU A 48 -7.44 10.65 -8.24
CA GLU A 48 -8.70 10.89 -7.55
C GLU A 48 -9.89 11.02 -8.52
N LYS A 49 -9.67 10.83 -9.82
CA LYS A 49 -10.69 10.95 -10.87
C LYS A 49 -10.33 10.13 -12.12
N GLY A 50 -11.33 9.85 -12.94
CA GLY A 50 -11.20 9.09 -14.18
C GLY A 50 -11.15 7.58 -13.93
N ASP A 51 -10.47 6.83 -14.80
CA ASP A 51 -10.45 5.38 -14.77
C ASP A 51 -9.69 4.79 -13.56
N LEU A 52 -10.33 3.88 -12.83
CA LEU A 52 -9.73 3.19 -11.68
C LEU A 52 -8.61 2.23 -12.09
N LEU A 53 -8.78 1.51 -13.20
CA LEU A 53 -7.86 0.43 -13.56
C LEU A 53 -6.41 0.90 -13.74
N PRO A 54 -6.11 1.95 -14.52
CA PRO A 54 -4.73 2.43 -14.68
C PRO A 54 -4.12 2.91 -13.35
N ALA A 55 -4.93 3.55 -12.49
CA ALA A 55 -4.49 4.04 -11.19
C ALA A 55 -4.11 2.87 -10.25
N LEU A 56 -4.97 1.85 -10.16
CA LEU A 56 -4.73 0.66 -9.33
C LEU A 56 -3.54 -0.15 -9.85
N GLN A 57 -3.43 -0.32 -11.17
CA GLN A 57 -2.27 -1.00 -11.77
C GLN A 57 -0.96 -0.28 -11.44
N ALA A 58 -0.95 1.06 -11.53
CA ALA A 58 0.23 1.86 -11.21
C ALA A 58 0.59 1.75 -9.71
N SER A 59 -0.41 1.85 -8.83
CA SER A 59 -0.23 1.77 -7.37
C SER A 59 0.25 0.39 -6.89
N MET A 60 -0.02 -0.67 -7.65
CA MET A 60 0.40 -2.04 -7.35
C MET A 60 1.68 -2.46 -8.08
N ALA A 61 2.28 -1.59 -8.88
CA ALA A 61 3.46 -1.90 -9.69
C ALA A 61 4.75 -1.93 -8.84
N VAL A 62 4.82 -2.87 -7.88
CA VAL A 62 5.97 -3.05 -6.97
C VAL A 62 7.23 -3.37 -7.76
N PRO A 63 8.29 -2.54 -7.64
CA PRO A 63 9.54 -2.76 -8.37
C PRO A 63 10.17 -4.14 -8.11
N GLY A 64 10.57 -4.83 -9.18
CA GLY A 64 11.11 -6.20 -9.12
C GLY A 64 10.06 -7.32 -9.06
N VAL A 65 8.79 -7.00 -8.76
CA VAL A 65 7.68 -7.97 -8.74
C VAL A 65 6.78 -7.78 -9.96
N PHE A 66 6.31 -6.56 -10.19
CA PHE A 66 5.44 -6.21 -11.31
C PHE A 66 6.12 -5.23 -12.27
N ALA A 67 5.65 -5.23 -13.50
CA ALA A 67 6.13 -4.29 -14.51
C ALA A 67 5.61 -2.87 -14.21
N PRO A 68 6.45 -1.83 -14.43
CA PRO A 68 5.98 -0.45 -14.41
C PRO A 68 4.84 -0.22 -15.41
N VAL A 69 3.93 0.70 -15.09
CA VAL A 69 2.76 1.01 -15.89
C VAL A 69 2.92 2.38 -16.56
N SER A 70 2.56 2.48 -17.85
CA SER A 70 2.55 3.77 -18.55
C SER A 70 1.15 4.37 -18.51
N VAL A 71 1.00 5.54 -17.89
CA VAL A 71 -0.26 6.29 -17.80
C VAL A 71 0.02 7.75 -18.14
N ALA A 72 -0.71 8.32 -19.10
CA ALA A 72 -0.61 9.73 -19.48
C ALA A 72 0.85 10.20 -19.71
N ASN A 73 1.63 9.42 -20.47
CA ASN A 73 3.06 9.66 -20.77
C ASN A 73 4.00 9.65 -19.55
N LYS A 74 3.57 9.10 -18.41
CA LYS A 74 4.41 8.86 -17.24
C LYS A 74 4.67 7.36 -17.09
N VAL A 75 5.86 7.01 -16.65
CA VAL A 75 6.19 5.64 -16.21
C VAL A 75 6.00 5.58 -14.71
N LEU A 76 5.02 4.80 -14.28
CA LEU A 76 4.61 4.74 -12.88
C LEU A 76 4.97 3.41 -12.24
N VAL A 77 5.33 3.48 -10.96
CA VAL A 77 5.56 2.35 -10.08
C VAL A 77 4.75 2.52 -8.80
N ASP A 78 4.76 1.50 -7.94
CA ASP A 78 4.05 1.46 -6.66
C ASP A 78 4.25 2.75 -5.84
N GLY A 79 3.15 3.27 -5.29
CA GLY A 79 3.15 4.50 -4.50
C GLY A 79 3.93 4.40 -3.20
N GLY A 80 4.10 3.21 -2.65
CA GLY A 80 4.92 2.97 -1.47
C GLY A 80 6.38 3.39 -1.64
N VAL A 81 6.87 3.52 -2.89
CA VAL A 81 8.23 4.04 -3.19
C VAL A 81 8.42 5.45 -2.62
N VAL A 82 7.41 6.29 -2.68
CA VAL A 82 7.45 7.70 -2.25
C VAL A 82 6.62 7.97 -1.00
N ASN A 83 5.53 7.22 -0.78
CA ASN A 83 4.60 7.45 0.33
C ASN A 83 3.96 6.12 0.79
N LEU A 84 4.62 5.42 1.72
CA LEU A 84 4.22 4.08 2.15
C LEU A 84 2.82 4.04 2.77
N VAL A 85 2.50 4.99 3.66
CA VAL A 85 1.18 5.13 4.29
C VAL A 85 0.72 6.57 4.08
N PRO A 86 -0.11 6.83 3.06
CA PRO A 86 -0.38 8.18 2.56
C PRO A 86 -1.47 8.94 3.36
N TYR A 87 -1.51 8.78 4.69
CA TYR A 87 -2.47 9.45 5.57
C TYR A 87 -2.36 10.98 5.51
N ASP A 88 -1.17 11.50 5.20
CA ASP A 88 -0.90 12.92 5.03
C ASP A 88 -1.78 13.56 3.95
N ARG A 89 -2.21 12.80 2.94
CA ARG A 89 -3.13 13.26 1.89
C ARG A 89 -4.56 13.50 2.39
N LEU A 90 -4.89 12.99 3.58
CA LEU A 90 -6.20 13.13 4.20
C LEU A 90 -6.24 14.20 5.31
N LEU A 91 -5.08 14.62 5.84
CA LEU A 91 -5.00 15.53 6.99
C LEU A 91 -5.66 16.90 6.79
N GLU A 92 -5.78 17.35 5.54
CA GLU A 92 -6.44 18.60 5.17
C GLU A 92 -7.86 18.37 4.58
N ARG A 93 -8.27 17.09 4.46
CA ARG A 93 -9.52 16.69 3.79
C ARG A 93 -10.52 16.02 4.72
N ALA A 94 -10.10 15.68 5.94
CA ALA A 94 -10.91 14.97 6.91
C ALA A 94 -10.67 15.52 8.33
N ASP A 95 -11.73 15.57 9.14
CA ASP A 95 -11.67 16.01 10.52
C ASP A 95 -10.98 14.98 11.43
N PHE A 96 -10.94 13.70 10.98
CA PHE A 96 -10.36 12.60 11.71
C PHE A 96 -9.72 11.59 10.77
N THR A 97 -8.50 11.17 11.07
CA THR A 97 -7.71 10.30 10.21
C THR A 97 -7.28 9.02 10.90
N ILE A 98 -7.49 7.88 10.23
CA ILE A 98 -7.01 6.58 10.66
C ILE A 98 -6.02 6.07 9.62
N ALA A 99 -4.80 5.81 10.03
CA ALA A 99 -3.79 5.19 9.20
C ALA A 99 -3.63 3.72 9.57
N VAL A 100 -3.82 2.84 8.59
CA VAL A 100 -3.62 1.39 8.73
C VAL A 100 -2.39 0.99 7.95
N ASP A 101 -1.37 0.53 8.66
CA ASP A 101 -0.11 0.07 8.08
C ASP A 101 -0.07 -1.45 8.07
N VAL A 102 -0.03 -2.02 6.87
CA VAL A 102 0.10 -3.47 6.63
C VAL A 102 1.52 -3.86 6.20
N SER A 103 2.47 -2.94 6.29
CA SER A 103 3.86 -3.23 5.93
C SER A 103 4.46 -4.29 6.86
N LYS A 104 5.38 -5.08 6.29
CA LYS A 104 5.97 -6.23 6.99
C LYS A 104 6.71 -5.80 8.25
N VAL A 105 6.26 -6.28 9.39
CA VAL A 105 7.01 -6.17 10.64
C VAL A 105 8.24 -7.10 10.57
N ARG A 106 9.42 -6.56 10.82
CA ARG A 106 10.64 -7.34 10.86
C ARG A 106 10.75 -8.13 12.16
N ASN A 107 11.20 -9.38 12.06
CA ASN A 107 11.56 -10.17 13.24
C ASN A 107 13.05 -9.93 13.56
N PRO A 108 13.38 -9.14 14.61
CA PRO A 108 14.76 -8.84 14.97
C PRO A 108 15.57 -10.06 15.46
N GLY A 109 14.91 -11.20 15.71
CA GLY A 109 15.57 -12.45 16.13
C GLY A 109 16.12 -13.30 14.97
N LYS A 110 15.84 -12.95 13.72
CA LYS A 110 16.43 -13.64 12.56
C LYS A 110 17.80 -13.05 12.24
N ASN A 111 18.87 -13.80 12.54
CA ASN A 111 20.25 -13.47 12.17
C ASN A 111 20.68 -14.14 10.85
N GLU A 112 19.73 -14.54 10.01
CA GLU A 112 20.01 -15.15 8.71
C GLU A 112 20.49 -14.07 7.71
N ILE A 113 21.53 -14.40 6.96
CA ILE A 113 22.02 -13.51 5.88
C ILE A 113 21.04 -13.61 4.70
N PRO A 114 20.37 -12.52 4.30
CA PRO A 114 19.42 -12.56 3.20
C PRO A 114 20.09 -12.81 1.85
N GLY A 115 19.42 -13.53 0.95
CA GLY A 115 19.84 -13.64 -0.44
C GLY A 115 19.82 -12.29 -1.17
N ALA A 116 20.41 -12.22 -2.37
CA ALA A 116 20.59 -10.95 -3.09
C ALA A 116 19.25 -10.22 -3.35
N LEU A 117 18.24 -10.91 -3.89
CA LEU A 117 16.92 -10.31 -4.14
C LEU A 117 16.22 -9.90 -2.83
N GLU A 118 16.28 -10.75 -1.82
CA GLU A 118 15.71 -10.46 -0.50
C GLU A 118 16.41 -9.27 0.16
N SER A 119 17.72 -9.13 -0.02
CA SER A 119 18.49 -7.99 0.46
C SER A 119 18.04 -6.68 -0.18
N VAL A 120 17.82 -6.67 -1.50
CA VAL A 120 17.32 -5.49 -2.23
C VAL A 120 15.92 -5.09 -1.77
N LEU A 121 14.97 -6.05 -1.74
CA LEU A 121 13.61 -5.80 -1.25
C LEU A 121 13.60 -5.40 0.23
N GLY A 122 14.48 -6.02 1.00
CA GLY A 122 14.66 -5.69 2.41
C GLY A 122 15.20 -4.27 2.63
N ALA A 123 16.19 -3.83 1.86
CA ALA A 123 16.71 -2.46 1.90
C ALA A 123 15.62 -1.44 1.51
N PHE A 124 14.84 -1.74 0.48
CA PHE A 124 13.70 -0.93 0.07
C PHE A 124 12.69 -0.75 1.23
N ASN A 125 12.30 -1.83 1.89
CA ASN A 125 11.41 -1.77 3.05
C ASN A 125 12.00 -0.96 4.22
N ILE A 126 13.33 -1.00 4.43
CA ILE A 126 14.00 -0.16 5.46
C ILE A 126 13.87 1.32 5.10
N MET A 127 14.14 1.69 3.86
CA MET A 127 14.03 3.08 3.41
C MET A 127 12.59 3.60 3.54
N GLN A 128 11.58 2.81 3.14
CA GLN A 128 10.17 3.16 3.31
C GLN A 128 9.81 3.37 4.79
N ALA A 129 10.20 2.44 5.66
CA ALA A 129 9.92 2.54 7.10
C ALA A 129 10.62 3.76 7.73
N SER A 130 11.84 4.07 7.31
CA SER A 130 12.57 5.26 7.74
C SER A 130 11.86 6.55 7.32
N ALA A 131 11.43 6.64 6.05
CA ALA A 131 10.69 7.78 5.54
C ALA A 131 9.35 7.97 6.29
N LEU A 132 8.62 6.88 6.54
CA LEU A 132 7.39 6.92 7.35
C LEU A 132 7.66 7.41 8.76
N ALA A 133 8.72 6.94 9.41
CA ALA A 133 9.09 7.35 10.76
C ALA A 133 9.41 8.87 10.82
N GLU A 134 10.10 9.44 9.82
CA GLU A 134 10.34 10.87 9.73
C GLU A 134 9.03 11.65 9.50
N LYS A 135 8.16 11.19 8.59
CA LYS A 135 6.85 11.80 8.36
C LYS A 135 6.00 11.85 9.64
N MET A 136 6.02 10.78 10.43
CA MET A 136 5.31 10.68 11.71
C MET A 136 5.83 11.67 12.79
N LYS A 137 7.06 12.17 12.69
CA LYS A 137 7.57 13.21 13.57
C LYS A 137 7.00 14.59 13.25
N ILE A 138 6.66 14.84 12.00
CA ILE A 138 6.13 16.13 11.53
C ILE A 138 4.65 16.24 11.89
N ARG A 139 3.83 15.28 11.46
CA ARG A 139 2.40 15.24 11.77
C ARG A 139 1.90 13.81 11.77
N LYS A 140 1.19 13.40 12.79
CA LYS A 140 0.64 12.06 12.97
C LYS A 140 -0.82 12.01 12.52
N PRO A 141 -1.33 10.85 12.09
CA PRO A 141 -2.77 10.62 12.04
C PRO A 141 -3.35 10.57 13.45
N ASP A 142 -4.66 10.74 13.59
CA ASP A 142 -5.35 10.65 14.89
C ASP A 142 -5.23 9.24 15.48
N ILE A 143 -5.36 8.23 14.64
CA ILE A 143 -5.08 6.84 15.01
C ILE A 143 -4.12 6.24 13.99
N TYR A 144 -3.06 5.58 14.48
CA TYR A 144 -2.17 4.74 13.69
C TYR A 144 -2.27 3.30 14.16
N VAL A 145 -2.54 2.38 13.22
CA VAL A 145 -2.66 0.94 13.49
C VAL A 145 -1.65 0.20 12.65
N GLN A 146 -0.69 -0.43 13.29
CA GLN A 146 0.22 -1.38 12.67
C GLN A 146 -0.40 -2.78 12.69
N MET A 147 -0.51 -3.41 11.53
CA MET A 147 -0.91 -4.81 11.43
C MET A 147 0.31 -5.72 11.55
N GLU A 148 0.36 -6.54 12.60
CA GLU A 148 1.44 -7.49 12.83
C GLU A 148 1.17 -8.80 12.05
N ILE A 149 1.48 -8.79 10.74
CA ILE A 149 1.31 -9.97 9.88
C ILE A 149 2.66 -10.67 9.71
N HIS A 150 2.73 -11.93 10.12
CA HIS A 150 3.92 -12.77 10.08
C HIS A 150 3.74 -13.95 9.11
N ASP A 151 4.84 -14.43 8.54
CA ASP A 151 4.92 -15.64 7.72
C ASP A 151 3.98 -15.66 6.49
N VAL A 152 3.58 -14.45 6.03
CA VAL A 152 2.82 -14.23 4.80
C VAL A 152 3.69 -13.44 3.82
N ARG A 153 3.83 -13.94 2.60
CA ARG A 153 4.52 -13.26 1.51
C ARG A 153 3.50 -12.45 0.69
N MET A 154 3.98 -11.45 -0.04
CA MET A 154 3.16 -10.56 -0.87
C MET A 154 2.24 -11.30 -1.86
N LEU A 155 2.64 -12.48 -2.35
CA LEU A 155 1.91 -13.27 -3.34
C LEU A 155 1.21 -14.50 -2.76
N ASP A 156 1.15 -14.65 -1.45
CA ASP A 156 0.46 -15.76 -0.77
C ASP A 156 -1.05 -15.50 -0.71
N PHE A 157 -1.72 -15.32 -1.85
CA PHE A 157 -3.17 -15.06 -1.93
C PHE A 157 -4.04 -16.17 -1.33
N ASN A 158 -3.50 -17.37 -1.17
CA ASN A 158 -4.15 -18.50 -0.51
C ASN A 158 -4.14 -18.42 1.03
N LYS A 159 -3.46 -17.42 1.62
CA LYS A 159 -3.37 -17.23 3.08
C LYS A 159 -4.29 -16.14 3.62
N THR A 160 -5.34 -15.78 2.89
CA THR A 160 -6.27 -14.69 3.28
C THR A 160 -6.85 -14.89 4.68
N ASP A 161 -7.31 -16.11 5.01
CA ASP A 161 -7.86 -16.42 6.33
C ASP A 161 -6.82 -16.25 7.45
N GLU A 162 -5.57 -16.59 7.17
CA GLU A 162 -4.45 -16.37 8.10
C GLU A 162 -4.21 -14.89 8.37
N VAL A 163 -4.21 -14.07 7.30
CA VAL A 163 -4.07 -12.61 7.41
C VAL A 163 -5.20 -12.03 8.26
N PHE A 164 -6.45 -12.39 7.99
CA PHE A 164 -7.58 -11.91 8.79
C PHE A 164 -7.48 -12.33 10.27
N ARG A 165 -7.07 -13.55 10.56
CA ARG A 165 -6.89 -14.02 11.94
C ARG A 165 -5.81 -13.22 12.66
N GLN A 166 -4.68 -12.94 12.01
CA GLN A 166 -3.60 -12.15 12.60
C GLN A 166 -3.97 -10.67 12.76
N ALA A 167 -4.90 -10.14 11.97
CA ALA A 167 -5.38 -8.77 12.09
C ALA A 167 -6.34 -8.53 13.29
N VAL A 168 -6.95 -9.59 13.84
CA VAL A 168 -7.95 -9.47 14.92
C VAL A 168 -7.50 -8.63 16.13
N PRO A 169 -6.28 -8.77 16.68
CA PRO A 169 -5.83 -7.97 17.81
C PRO A 169 -5.78 -6.46 17.48
N ALA A 170 -5.27 -6.11 16.29
CA ALA A 170 -5.19 -4.72 15.85
C ALA A 170 -6.59 -4.11 15.66
N ILE A 171 -7.54 -4.88 15.10
CA ILE A 171 -8.95 -4.48 14.96
C ILE A 171 -9.58 -4.24 16.33
N ALA A 172 -9.34 -5.12 17.31
CA ALA A 172 -9.87 -4.96 18.68
C ALA A 172 -9.32 -3.70 19.36
N LEU A 173 -8.03 -3.41 19.16
CA LEU A 173 -7.41 -2.19 19.65
C LEU A 173 -8.03 -0.93 19.02
N LEU A 174 -8.19 -0.93 17.68
CA LEU A 174 -8.82 0.17 16.94
C LEU A 174 -10.24 0.43 17.45
N ARG A 175 -11.07 -0.61 17.60
CA ARG A 175 -12.43 -0.48 18.14
C ARG A 175 -12.45 0.17 19.52
N LYS A 176 -11.54 -0.24 20.40
CA LYS A 176 -11.42 0.35 21.75
C LYS A 176 -11.02 1.82 21.70
N GLN A 177 -10.13 2.21 20.80
CA GLN A 177 -9.73 3.61 20.61
C GLN A 177 -10.90 4.46 20.09
N LEU A 178 -11.65 3.97 19.10
CA LEU A 178 -12.81 4.67 18.55
C LEU A 178 -13.94 4.85 19.60
N GLN A 179 -14.20 3.84 20.42
CA GLN A 179 -15.19 3.94 21.50
C GLN A 179 -14.85 5.05 22.50
N ARG A 180 -13.56 5.27 22.81
CA ARG A 180 -13.12 6.34 23.71
C ARG A 180 -13.28 7.76 23.16
N LEU A 181 -13.37 7.88 21.83
CA LEU A 181 -13.58 9.17 21.15
C LEU A 181 -15.08 9.52 21.03
N SER A 182 -15.97 8.55 21.22
CA SER A 182 -17.42 8.71 21.13
C SER A 182 -18.06 9.02 22.49
N THR A 183 -17.27 9.05 23.57
CA THR A 183 -17.67 9.42 24.93
C THR A 183 -17.12 10.77 25.31
#